data_155b0344ff20aaa86d0d4bbd982da49a
#
_entry.id   155b0344ff20aaa86d0d4bbd982da49a
#
_cell.length_a   1.000
_cell.length_b   1.000
_cell.length_c   1.000
_cell.angle_alpha   90.00
_cell.angle_beta   90.00
_cell.angle_gamma   90.00
#
_symmetry.space_group_name_H-M   'P 1'
#
loop_
_entity.id
_entity.type
_entity.pdbx_description
1 polymer ?
#
loop_
_entity_poly.entity_id
_entity_poly.type
_entity_poly.pdbx_seq_one_letter_code
_entity_poly.pdbx_strand_id
1 'polypeptide(L)'
;LLNVIDPRIGGVMIMGDRGTGKSTTIRALADLLPAIEVVKGDPYNSSPNDPDLQSQEVLERIGEGNNLELDNKQVPMVDLPLGATEDRLCGTIDIEKALSEGIKAFEPGLLAKANRGLLYVDEVNLLDDHLVDVLLDSAASGWNTVEREGVSVRHPARFVLIGSGNPEEGELRPQLLDRFGMSVEVKTVRDADLRVKVVDQRTSFDNDPEGFTNIMNEKQSELQEKVIVAQKNLSKVKIDDDLRLNISAICGELDVDGLRGDIVTNRSAKAIAAFEGRDEVSDDDVARVITCSLRHRLRKDPLEQVDSGEKVIKAFCKVFEIDEKENLSKFQLAINED
;
A
#
# COMPACT_ATOMS: atom_id res chain seq x y z
N LEU A 1 2.81 3.39 -5.47
CA LEU A 1 4.02 4.16 -5.10
C LEU A 1 3.80 5.04 -3.88
N LEU A 2 2.70 5.80 -3.77
CA LEU A 2 2.45 6.68 -2.61
C LEU A 2 2.47 5.92 -1.28
N ASN A 3 1.89 4.71 -1.23
CA ASN A 3 1.94 3.83 -0.04
C ASN A 3 3.36 3.33 0.28
N VAL A 4 4.25 3.25 -0.71
CA VAL A 4 5.66 2.93 -0.50
C VAL A 4 6.41 4.14 0.07
N ILE A 5 6.07 5.35 -0.36
CA ILE A 5 6.65 6.59 0.15
C ILE A 5 6.21 6.85 1.60
N ASP A 6 4.90 6.72 1.88
CA ASP A 6 4.36 6.79 3.25
C ASP A 6 3.49 5.55 3.57
N PRO A 7 4.07 4.49 4.18
CA PRO A 7 3.32 3.29 4.56
C PRO A 7 2.14 3.54 5.50
N ARG A 8 2.14 4.69 6.21
CA ARG A 8 1.04 5.08 7.11
C ARG A 8 -0.23 5.50 6.38
N ILE A 9 -0.22 5.57 5.04
CA ILE A 9 -1.44 5.73 4.22
C ILE A 9 -2.37 4.54 4.48
N GLY A 10 -1.84 3.33 4.71
CA GLY A 10 -2.62 2.19 5.17
C GLY A 10 -3.06 1.22 4.08
N GLY A 11 -2.25 1.09 3.03
CA GLY A 11 -2.46 0.12 1.96
C GLY A 11 -3.33 0.63 0.82
N VAL A 12 -3.40 -0.16 -0.24
CA VAL A 12 -4.18 0.18 -1.44
C VAL A 12 -5.01 -1.03 -1.91
N MET A 13 -6.27 -0.77 -2.21
CA MET A 13 -7.18 -1.71 -2.86
C MET A 13 -7.25 -1.39 -4.34
N ILE A 14 -6.94 -2.38 -5.19
CA ILE A 14 -6.96 -2.24 -6.66
C ILE A 14 -8.07 -3.11 -7.21
N MET A 15 -9.21 -2.49 -7.51
CA MET A 15 -10.35 -3.14 -8.14
C MET A 15 -10.25 -3.02 -9.66
N GLY A 16 -10.67 -4.04 -10.38
CA GLY A 16 -10.73 -3.92 -11.84
C GLY A 16 -10.84 -5.23 -12.59
N ASP A 17 -11.05 -5.12 -13.90
CA ASP A 17 -11.31 -6.22 -14.81
C ASP A 17 -10.17 -7.26 -14.83
N ARG A 18 -10.50 -8.47 -15.20
CA ARG A 18 -9.52 -9.54 -15.42
C ARG A 18 -8.59 -9.19 -16.60
N GLY A 19 -7.34 -9.61 -16.54
CA GLY A 19 -6.39 -9.44 -17.64
C GLY A 19 -5.85 -8.03 -17.82
N THR A 20 -6.06 -7.11 -16.87
CA THR A 20 -5.52 -5.75 -16.92
C THR A 20 -4.08 -5.60 -16.42
N GLY A 21 -3.40 -6.72 -16.12
CA GLY A 21 -2.00 -6.72 -15.70
C GLY A 21 -1.75 -6.34 -14.23
N LYS A 22 -2.79 -6.23 -13.39
CA LYS A 22 -2.68 -5.84 -11.98
C LYS A 22 -1.60 -6.61 -11.24
N SER A 23 -1.72 -7.93 -11.19
CA SER A 23 -0.81 -8.80 -10.42
C SER A 23 0.63 -8.73 -10.92
N THR A 24 0.85 -8.61 -12.24
CA THR A 24 2.19 -8.46 -12.83
C THR A 24 2.82 -7.13 -12.43
N THR A 25 2.07 -6.02 -12.53
CA THR A 25 2.54 -4.69 -12.15
C THR A 25 2.85 -4.60 -10.66
N ILE A 26 2.00 -5.20 -9.82
CA ILE A 26 2.21 -5.19 -8.36
C ILE A 26 3.47 -5.96 -7.98
N ARG A 27 3.70 -7.14 -8.57
CA ARG A 27 4.92 -7.92 -8.28
C ARG A 27 6.18 -7.21 -8.75
N ALA A 28 6.15 -6.54 -9.90
CA ALA A 28 7.26 -5.74 -10.38
C ALA A 28 7.58 -4.51 -9.51
N LEU A 29 6.65 -4.08 -8.65
CA LEU A 29 6.89 -2.95 -7.75
C LEU A 29 8.03 -3.21 -6.76
N ALA A 30 8.25 -4.45 -6.33
CA ALA A 30 9.35 -4.79 -5.42
C ALA A 30 10.72 -4.52 -6.05
N ASP A 31 10.85 -4.71 -7.36
CA ASP A 31 12.09 -4.48 -8.10
C ASP A 31 12.45 -2.98 -8.22
N LEU A 32 11.45 -2.11 -8.04
CA LEU A 32 11.66 -0.65 -7.97
C LEU A 32 12.17 -0.16 -6.61
N LEU A 33 12.19 -1.03 -5.58
CA LEU A 33 12.56 -0.60 -4.24
C LEU A 33 14.03 -0.88 -3.97
N PRO A 34 14.73 0.03 -3.25
CA PRO A 34 16.12 -0.19 -2.87
C PRO A 34 16.23 -1.38 -1.92
N ALA A 35 17.36 -2.09 -1.97
CA ALA A 35 17.68 -3.10 -0.97
C ALA A 35 17.66 -2.49 0.44
N ILE A 36 17.20 -3.29 1.40
CA ILE A 36 17.14 -2.90 2.81
C ILE A 36 18.25 -3.59 3.60
N GLU A 37 18.86 -2.84 4.51
CA GLU A 37 19.81 -3.41 5.48
C GLU A 37 19.04 -4.11 6.60
N VAL A 38 19.37 -5.37 6.87
CA VAL A 38 18.70 -6.22 7.85
C VAL A 38 19.70 -6.87 8.79
N VAL A 39 19.27 -7.27 9.98
CA VAL A 39 20.06 -8.08 10.88
C VAL A 39 20.12 -9.50 10.33
N LYS A 40 21.35 -9.98 10.10
CA LYS A 40 21.60 -11.32 9.52
C LYS A 40 21.04 -12.42 10.39
N GLY A 41 20.29 -13.33 9.78
CA GLY A 41 19.70 -14.49 10.46
C GLY A 41 18.41 -14.19 11.22
N ASP A 42 17.96 -12.92 11.28
CA ASP A 42 16.68 -12.57 11.88
C ASP A 42 15.52 -12.83 10.90
N PRO A 43 14.51 -13.64 11.30
CA PRO A 43 13.39 -13.99 10.42
C PRO A 43 12.40 -12.85 10.17
N TYR A 44 12.51 -11.76 10.93
CA TYR A 44 11.61 -10.61 10.87
C TYR A 44 12.13 -9.45 10.01
N ASN A 45 13.27 -9.63 9.32
CA ASN A 45 13.93 -8.54 8.57
C ASN A 45 14.15 -7.28 9.43
N SER A 46 14.54 -7.46 10.69
CA SER A 46 14.72 -6.37 11.64
C SER A 46 15.71 -5.31 11.13
N SER A 47 15.39 -4.04 11.39
CA SER A 47 16.28 -2.94 11.08
C SER A 47 17.42 -2.87 12.07
N PRO A 48 18.66 -2.65 11.64
CA PRO A 48 19.76 -2.43 12.60
C PRO A 48 19.64 -1.12 13.37
N ASN A 49 18.92 -0.13 12.83
CA ASN A 49 18.94 1.25 13.30
C ASN A 49 17.61 1.76 13.88
N ASP A 50 16.51 1.03 13.69
CA ASP A 50 15.17 1.46 14.11
C ASP A 50 14.55 0.45 15.08
N PRO A 51 14.45 0.78 16.38
CA PRO A 51 13.90 -0.13 17.40
C PRO A 51 12.45 -0.54 17.13
N ASP A 52 11.64 0.31 16.49
CA ASP A 52 10.25 0.01 16.16
C ASP A 52 10.10 -1.06 15.06
N LEU A 53 11.21 -1.39 14.40
CA LEU A 53 11.30 -2.38 13.33
C LEU A 53 12.19 -3.59 13.73
N GLN A 54 12.46 -3.77 15.02
CA GLN A 54 13.29 -4.84 15.56
C GLN A 54 12.44 -5.89 16.25
N SER A 55 12.84 -7.15 16.09
CA SER A 55 12.31 -8.26 16.88
C SER A 55 12.78 -8.17 18.33
N GLN A 56 12.07 -8.83 19.23
CA GLN A 56 12.44 -8.92 20.64
C GLN A 56 13.86 -9.48 20.82
N GLU A 57 14.20 -10.51 20.06
CA GLU A 57 15.52 -11.15 20.09
C GLU A 57 16.63 -10.18 19.67
N VAL A 58 16.41 -9.39 18.63
CA VAL A 58 17.37 -8.37 18.18
C VAL A 58 17.55 -7.28 19.24
N LEU A 59 16.47 -6.83 19.88
CA LEU A 59 16.53 -5.86 20.97
C LEU A 59 17.34 -6.41 22.17
N GLU A 60 17.15 -7.67 22.55
CA GLU A 60 17.89 -8.32 23.63
C GLU A 60 19.39 -8.42 23.30
N ARG A 61 19.75 -8.84 22.07
CA ARG A 61 21.14 -8.89 21.60
C ARG A 61 21.84 -7.54 21.62
N ILE A 62 21.13 -6.47 21.25
CA ILE A 62 21.66 -5.09 21.34
C ILE A 62 21.86 -4.69 22.81
N GLY A 63 20.90 -5.01 23.69
CA GLY A 63 20.98 -4.73 25.12
C GLY A 63 22.14 -5.42 25.83
N GLU A 64 22.55 -6.58 25.34
CA GLU A 64 23.72 -7.33 25.81
C GLU A 64 25.07 -6.81 25.26
N GLY A 65 25.02 -5.81 24.36
CA GLY A 65 26.22 -5.23 23.74
C GLY A 65 26.84 -6.09 22.63
N ASN A 66 26.08 -7.05 22.09
CA ASN A 66 26.52 -7.89 20.99
C ASN A 66 26.57 -7.10 19.68
N ASN A 67 27.65 -7.28 18.91
CA ASN A 67 27.72 -6.74 17.56
C ASN A 67 26.76 -7.51 16.64
N LEU A 68 25.88 -6.79 15.94
CA LEU A 68 25.00 -7.37 14.95
C LEU A 68 25.73 -7.55 13.62
N GLU A 69 25.69 -8.76 13.07
CA GLU A 69 26.05 -8.97 11.66
C GLU A 69 24.92 -8.44 10.79
N LEU A 70 25.27 -7.67 9.76
CA LEU A 70 24.29 -7.04 8.85
C LEU A 70 24.34 -7.72 7.48
N ASP A 71 23.22 -7.69 6.79
CA ASP A 71 23.06 -8.18 5.43
C ASP A 71 22.20 -7.21 4.63
N ASN A 72 22.40 -7.17 3.31
CA ASN A 72 21.57 -6.40 2.37
C ASN A 72 20.62 -7.35 1.68
N LYS A 73 19.32 -7.10 1.83
CA LYS A 73 18.26 -7.92 1.28
C LYS A 73 17.37 -7.09 0.36
N GLN A 74 16.96 -7.67 -0.78
CA GLN A 74 15.89 -7.08 -1.59
C GLN A 74 14.62 -6.96 -0.76
N VAL A 75 13.88 -5.87 -0.95
CA VAL A 75 12.60 -5.67 -0.26
C VAL A 75 11.71 -6.89 -0.47
N PRO A 76 11.25 -7.54 0.61
CA PRO A 76 10.46 -8.76 0.48
C PRO A 76 9.10 -8.46 -0.17
N MET A 77 8.77 -9.25 -1.19
CA MET A 77 7.44 -9.33 -1.79
C MET A 77 6.81 -10.64 -1.34
N VAL A 78 5.74 -10.56 -0.56
CA VAL A 78 5.06 -11.72 -0.01
C VAL A 78 3.67 -11.81 -0.61
N ASP A 79 3.40 -12.90 -1.31
CA ASP A 79 2.07 -13.23 -1.82
C ASP A 79 1.29 -14.02 -0.76
N LEU A 80 0.08 -13.57 -0.43
CA LEU A 80 -0.85 -14.33 0.41
C LEU A 80 -1.72 -15.24 -0.46
N PRO A 81 -1.63 -16.58 -0.33
CA PRO A 81 -2.50 -17.48 -1.07
C PRO A 81 -3.94 -17.42 -0.54
N LEU A 82 -4.94 -17.58 -1.42
CA LEU A 82 -6.35 -17.58 -1.06
C LEU A 82 -6.74 -18.63 0.00
N GLY A 83 -6.07 -19.77 0.03
CA GLY A 83 -6.28 -20.82 1.03
C GLY A 83 -5.38 -20.69 2.26
N ALA A 84 -4.85 -19.50 2.57
CA ALA A 84 -4.03 -19.31 3.76
C ALA A 84 -4.89 -19.48 5.02
N THR A 85 -4.30 -20.11 6.03
CA THR A 85 -4.87 -20.16 7.38
C THR A 85 -4.30 -19.03 8.22
N GLU A 86 -4.96 -18.72 9.33
CA GLU A 86 -4.47 -17.73 10.31
C GLU A 86 -3.06 -18.07 10.81
N ASP A 87 -2.78 -19.37 11.07
CA ASP A 87 -1.47 -19.86 11.49
C ASP A 87 -0.38 -19.56 10.46
N ARG A 88 -0.68 -19.73 9.19
CA ARG A 88 0.25 -19.41 8.11
C ARG A 88 0.47 -17.92 7.97
N LEU A 89 -0.56 -17.13 8.23
CA LEU A 89 -0.49 -15.68 8.17
C LEU A 89 0.28 -15.11 9.36
N CYS A 90 -0.19 -15.36 10.56
CA CYS A 90 0.34 -14.77 11.80
C CYS A 90 1.59 -15.49 12.33
N GLY A 91 1.72 -16.78 12.05
CA GLY A 91 2.68 -17.68 12.67
C GLY A 91 2.02 -18.57 13.71
N THR A 92 2.74 -19.60 14.12
CA THR A 92 2.25 -20.59 15.09
C THR A 92 3.21 -20.81 16.23
N ILE A 93 2.69 -21.18 17.39
CA ILE A 93 3.49 -21.54 18.56
C ILE A 93 3.59 -23.07 18.62
N ASP A 94 4.80 -23.59 18.63
CA ASP A 94 5.08 -25.02 18.86
C ASP A 94 4.96 -25.31 20.37
N ILE A 95 3.75 -25.73 20.74
CA ILE A 95 3.39 -26.00 22.14
C ILE A 95 4.19 -27.19 22.70
N GLU A 96 4.50 -28.19 21.89
CA GLU A 96 5.26 -29.36 22.33
C GLU A 96 6.68 -28.95 22.73
N LYS A 97 7.35 -28.13 21.94
CA LYS A 97 8.67 -27.60 22.29
C LYS A 97 8.60 -26.61 23.46
N ALA A 98 7.58 -25.78 23.53
CA ALA A 98 7.38 -24.84 24.63
C ALA A 98 7.23 -25.58 25.98
N LEU A 99 6.51 -26.68 26.00
CA LEU A 99 6.29 -27.49 27.21
C LEU A 99 7.46 -28.41 27.53
N SER A 100 8.13 -29.03 26.54
CA SER A 100 9.22 -30.00 26.77
C SER A 100 10.56 -29.34 27.03
N GLU A 101 10.86 -28.23 26.38
CA GLU A 101 12.18 -27.59 26.44
C GLU A 101 12.15 -26.24 27.19
N GLY A 102 10.97 -25.74 27.55
CA GLY A 102 10.81 -24.42 28.20
C GLY A 102 11.17 -23.25 27.25
N ILE A 103 11.30 -23.53 25.95
CA ILE A 103 11.69 -22.56 24.94
C ILE A 103 10.43 -22.08 24.22
N LYS A 104 10.28 -20.76 24.07
CA LYS A 104 9.22 -20.18 23.21
C LYS A 104 9.53 -20.46 21.73
N ALA A 105 9.20 -21.65 21.25
CA ALA A 105 9.38 -22.00 19.85
C ALA A 105 8.22 -21.39 19.05
N PHE A 106 8.46 -20.26 18.43
CA PHE A 106 7.53 -19.60 17.53
C PHE A 106 8.00 -19.77 16.09
N GLU A 107 7.11 -20.24 15.21
CA GLU A 107 7.35 -20.29 13.78
C GLU A 107 6.75 -19.04 13.11
N PRO A 108 7.59 -18.11 12.61
CA PRO A 108 7.10 -16.86 12.01
C PRO A 108 6.28 -17.09 10.75
N GLY A 109 5.11 -16.44 10.68
CA GLY A 109 4.22 -16.49 9.54
C GLY A 109 4.57 -15.52 8.41
N LEU A 110 3.60 -15.31 7.49
CA LEU A 110 3.78 -14.42 6.35
C LEU A 110 3.90 -12.95 6.76
N LEU A 111 3.22 -12.53 7.84
CA LEU A 111 3.34 -11.16 8.37
C LEU A 111 4.77 -10.83 8.83
N ALA A 112 5.43 -11.78 9.46
CA ALA A 112 6.84 -11.65 9.84
C ALA A 112 7.75 -11.50 8.62
N LYS A 113 7.54 -12.34 7.60
CA LYS A 113 8.30 -12.31 6.34
C LYS A 113 8.09 -11.02 5.56
N ALA A 114 6.88 -10.45 5.64
CA ALA A 114 6.52 -9.21 4.96
C ALA A 114 7.04 -7.95 5.66
N ASN A 115 7.53 -8.06 6.90
CA ASN A 115 8.03 -6.88 7.63
C ASN A 115 9.07 -6.12 6.81
N ARG A 116 8.91 -4.80 6.71
CA ARG A 116 9.68 -3.86 5.87
C ARG A 116 9.58 -4.11 4.37
N GLY A 117 8.50 -4.79 3.93
CA GLY A 117 8.27 -5.15 2.55
C GLY A 117 6.85 -4.88 2.07
N LEU A 118 6.45 -5.64 1.06
CA LEU A 118 5.13 -5.60 0.45
C LEU A 118 4.39 -6.91 0.75
N LEU A 119 3.12 -6.80 1.14
CA LEU A 119 2.22 -7.95 1.25
C LEU A 119 1.11 -7.80 0.21
N TYR A 120 1.06 -8.74 -0.71
CA TYR A 120 0.08 -8.74 -1.78
C TYR A 120 -0.98 -9.82 -1.55
N VAL A 121 -2.22 -9.43 -1.64
CA VAL A 121 -3.39 -10.29 -1.57
C VAL A 121 -4.12 -10.23 -2.89
N ASP A 122 -4.02 -11.29 -3.69
CA ASP A 122 -4.78 -11.40 -4.94
C ASP A 122 -6.20 -11.86 -4.63
N GLU A 123 -7.18 -11.23 -5.27
CA GLU A 123 -8.62 -11.52 -5.06
C GLU A 123 -9.02 -11.44 -3.56
N VAL A 124 -8.65 -10.34 -2.89
CA VAL A 124 -8.90 -10.14 -1.46
C VAL A 124 -10.37 -10.27 -1.07
N ASN A 125 -11.29 -10.03 -2.01
CA ASN A 125 -12.73 -10.21 -1.86
C ASN A 125 -13.16 -11.67 -1.65
N LEU A 126 -12.30 -12.64 -1.98
CA LEU A 126 -12.52 -14.07 -1.76
C LEU A 126 -11.86 -14.59 -0.47
N LEU A 127 -11.08 -13.76 0.21
CA LEU A 127 -10.44 -14.12 1.46
C LEU A 127 -11.47 -14.09 2.61
N ASP A 128 -11.26 -14.93 3.62
CA ASP A 128 -12.07 -14.90 4.84
C ASP A 128 -11.99 -13.53 5.52
N ASP A 129 -13.13 -12.95 5.89
CA ASP A 129 -13.19 -11.61 6.51
C ASP A 129 -12.32 -11.49 7.74
N HIS A 130 -12.22 -12.56 8.56
CA HIS A 130 -11.36 -12.56 9.74
C HIS A 130 -9.89 -12.37 9.37
N LEU A 131 -9.41 -13.03 8.31
CA LEU A 131 -8.04 -12.85 7.82
C LEU A 131 -7.80 -11.45 7.27
N VAL A 132 -8.80 -10.87 6.60
CA VAL A 132 -8.72 -9.48 6.13
C VAL A 132 -8.64 -8.52 7.32
N ASP A 133 -9.41 -8.74 8.40
CA ASP A 133 -9.33 -7.96 9.63
C ASP A 133 -7.93 -8.02 10.25
N VAL A 134 -7.35 -9.21 10.41
CA VAL A 134 -6.00 -9.41 10.96
C VAL A 134 -4.95 -8.70 10.11
N LEU A 135 -5.05 -8.78 8.79
CA LEU A 135 -4.16 -8.10 7.85
C LEU A 135 -4.21 -6.58 8.03
N LEU A 136 -5.41 -6.02 8.05
CA LEU A 136 -5.62 -4.57 8.15
C LEU A 136 -5.21 -4.04 9.53
N ASP A 137 -5.46 -4.79 10.61
CA ASP A 137 -5.04 -4.41 11.95
C ASP A 137 -3.50 -4.46 12.09
N SER A 138 -2.85 -5.48 11.54
CA SER A 138 -1.39 -5.57 11.50
C SER A 138 -0.77 -4.44 10.66
N ALA A 139 -1.34 -4.14 9.50
CA ALA A 139 -0.89 -3.04 8.63
C ALA A 139 -1.05 -1.67 9.31
N ALA A 140 -2.11 -1.48 10.08
CA ALA A 140 -2.38 -0.23 10.79
C ALA A 140 -1.49 -0.04 12.02
N SER A 141 -1.30 -1.09 12.83
CA SER A 141 -0.50 -1.05 14.06
C SER A 141 1.00 -1.15 13.80
N GLY A 142 1.40 -1.82 12.72
CA GLY A 142 2.79 -2.21 12.43
C GLY A 142 3.30 -3.38 13.28
N TRP A 143 2.40 -4.09 13.97
CA TRP A 143 2.72 -5.20 14.86
C TRP A 143 1.76 -6.36 14.66
N ASN A 144 2.27 -7.57 14.82
CA ASN A 144 1.46 -8.78 14.95
C ASN A 144 1.64 -9.38 16.35
N THR A 145 0.54 -9.78 16.96
CA THR A 145 0.54 -10.44 18.28
C THR A 145 -0.20 -11.77 18.16
N VAL A 146 0.46 -12.85 18.52
CA VAL A 146 -0.10 -14.21 18.54
C VAL A 146 -0.19 -14.67 19.97
N GLU A 147 -1.41 -14.96 20.42
CA GLU A 147 -1.67 -15.44 21.78
C GLU A 147 -2.31 -16.83 21.73
N ARG A 148 -1.63 -17.82 22.29
CA ARG A 148 -2.15 -19.18 22.39
C ARG A 148 -1.74 -19.82 23.70
N GLU A 149 -2.70 -20.42 24.39
CA GLU A 149 -2.50 -21.19 25.64
C GLU A 149 -1.61 -20.49 26.69
N GLY A 150 -1.78 -19.16 26.83
CA GLY A 150 -1.03 -18.36 27.78
C GLY A 150 0.36 -17.95 27.33
N VAL A 151 0.76 -18.31 26.11
CA VAL A 151 2.00 -17.81 25.48
C VAL A 151 1.62 -16.66 24.54
N SER A 152 2.26 -15.51 24.71
CA SER A 152 2.10 -14.34 23.84
C SER A 152 3.43 -14.03 23.15
N VAL A 153 3.41 -13.95 21.82
CA VAL A 153 4.54 -13.53 20.99
C VAL A 153 4.13 -12.31 20.17
N ARG A 154 4.92 -11.26 20.28
CA ARG A 154 4.72 -10.02 19.52
C ARG A 154 5.95 -9.74 18.67
N HIS A 155 5.72 -9.44 17.39
CA HIS A 155 6.80 -9.09 16.46
C HIS A 155 6.41 -7.95 15.53
N PRO A 156 7.39 -7.22 14.97
CA PRO A 156 7.10 -6.16 14.00
C PRO A 156 6.50 -6.77 12.72
N ALA A 157 5.50 -6.07 12.18
CA ALA A 157 4.79 -6.43 10.95
C ALA A 157 4.43 -5.15 10.18
N ARG A 158 5.43 -4.31 9.93
CA ARG A 158 5.25 -3.06 9.17
C ARG A 158 5.49 -3.33 7.69
N PHE A 159 4.44 -3.38 6.92
CA PHE A 159 4.46 -3.66 5.48
C PHE A 159 3.47 -2.77 4.73
N VAL A 160 3.64 -2.66 3.42
CA VAL A 160 2.65 -2.04 2.54
C VAL A 160 1.67 -3.11 2.09
N LEU A 161 0.41 -2.98 2.48
CA LEU A 161 -0.65 -3.89 2.07
C LEU A 161 -1.18 -3.50 0.69
N ILE A 162 -1.21 -4.44 -0.24
CA ILE A 162 -1.78 -4.27 -1.57
C ILE A 162 -2.82 -5.37 -1.78
N GLY A 163 -4.08 -4.99 -1.89
CA GLY A 163 -5.16 -5.91 -2.23
C GLY A 163 -5.58 -5.73 -3.69
N SER A 164 -5.80 -6.82 -4.42
CA SER A 164 -6.50 -6.76 -5.69
C SER A 164 -7.84 -7.47 -5.60
N GLY A 165 -8.78 -7.08 -6.47
CA GLY A 165 -10.08 -7.73 -6.57
C GLY A 165 -10.74 -7.49 -7.91
N ASN A 166 -11.73 -8.33 -8.20
CA ASN A 166 -12.62 -8.17 -9.34
C ASN A 166 -14.03 -7.86 -8.81
N PRO A 167 -14.65 -6.75 -9.19
CA PRO A 167 -16.01 -6.42 -8.76
C PRO A 167 -17.05 -7.48 -9.11
N GLU A 168 -16.82 -8.27 -10.18
CA GLU A 168 -17.71 -9.34 -10.60
C GLU A 168 -17.72 -10.56 -9.65
N GLU A 169 -16.67 -10.74 -8.86
CA GLU A 169 -16.50 -11.86 -7.92
C GLU A 169 -17.02 -11.55 -6.52
N GLY A 170 -17.52 -10.33 -6.33
CA GLY A 170 -18.04 -9.84 -5.06
C GLY A 170 -17.30 -8.59 -4.57
N GLU A 171 -17.91 -7.92 -3.62
CA GLU A 171 -17.33 -6.74 -2.99
C GLU A 171 -16.93 -7.06 -1.55
N LEU A 172 -15.85 -6.44 -1.10
CA LEU A 172 -15.51 -6.41 0.32
C LEU A 172 -16.61 -5.72 1.11
N ARG A 173 -16.81 -6.16 2.33
CA ARG A 173 -17.70 -5.46 3.26
C ARG A 173 -17.25 -4.00 3.42
N PRO A 174 -18.17 -3.04 3.46
CA PRO A 174 -17.82 -1.62 3.56
C PRO A 174 -16.86 -1.31 4.73
N GLN A 175 -17.03 -1.99 5.87
CA GLN A 175 -16.17 -1.81 7.04
C GLN A 175 -14.72 -2.24 6.81
N LEU A 176 -14.50 -3.26 5.98
CA LEU A 176 -13.16 -3.72 5.60
C LEU A 176 -12.56 -2.81 4.53
N LEU A 177 -13.38 -2.43 3.55
CA LEU A 177 -12.96 -1.54 2.48
C LEU A 177 -12.52 -0.16 3.02
N ASP A 178 -13.24 0.39 4.01
CA ASP A 178 -12.88 1.65 4.68
C ASP A 178 -11.51 1.59 5.38
N ARG A 179 -11.04 0.42 5.80
CA ARG A 179 -9.74 0.26 6.44
C ARG A 179 -8.56 0.39 5.48
N PHE A 180 -8.74 0.12 4.19
CA PHE A 180 -7.74 0.47 3.18
C PHE A 180 -7.56 1.98 3.09
N GLY A 181 -6.34 2.44 2.98
CA GLY A 181 -6.06 3.87 2.82
C GLY A 181 -6.58 4.39 1.49
N MET A 182 -6.23 3.72 0.42
CA MET A 182 -6.60 4.13 -0.96
C MET A 182 -7.35 3.02 -1.68
N SER A 183 -8.21 3.40 -2.61
CA SER A 183 -8.87 2.49 -3.54
C SER A 183 -8.79 3.02 -4.96
N VAL A 184 -8.36 2.16 -5.88
CA VAL A 184 -8.18 2.48 -7.30
C VAL A 184 -9.00 1.51 -8.13
N GLU A 185 -9.66 2.01 -9.17
CA GLU A 185 -10.36 1.20 -10.15
C GLU A 185 -9.59 1.19 -11.47
N VAL A 186 -9.18 -0.01 -11.90
CA VAL A 186 -8.46 -0.23 -13.16
C VAL A 186 -9.42 -0.80 -14.17
N LYS A 187 -9.77 -0.01 -15.19
CA LYS A 187 -10.65 -0.44 -16.29
C LYS A 187 -9.83 -0.96 -17.46
N THR A 188 -10.43 -1.84 -18.24
CA THR A 188 -9.85 -2.29 -19.50
C THR A 188 -9.65 -1.11 -20.44
N VAL A 189 -8.45 -0.96 -20.99
CA VAL A 189 -8.12 0.06 -21.97
C VAL A 189 -9.01 -0.11 -23.20
N ARG A 190 -9.82 0.89 -23.53
CA ARG A 190 -10.73 0.88 -24.69
C ARG A 190 -10.20 1.67 -25.86
N ASP A 191 -9.30 2.60 -25.62
CA ASP A 191 -8.64 3.39 -26.66
C ASP A 191 -7.79 2.50 -27.58
N ALA A 192 -8.00 2.61 -28.89
CA ALA A 192 -7.36 1.75 -29.88
C ALA A 192 -5.86 1.99 -29.97
N ASP A 193 -5.42 3.25 -29.89
CA ASP A 193 -4.00 3.63 -30.02
C ASP A 193 -3.21 3.14 -28.82
N LEU A 194 -3.77 3.29 -27.61
CA LEU A 194 -3.16 2.75 -26.38
C LEU A 194 -3.08 1.21 -26.43
N ARG A 195 -4.10 0.54 -26.94
CA ARG A 195 -4.08 -0.92 -27.10
C ARG A 195 -2.99 -1.38 -28.03
N VAL A 196 -2.82 -0.71 -29.20
CA VAL A 196 -1.74 -0.97 -30.15
C VAL A 196 -0.38 -0.77 -29.46
N LYS A 197 -0.19 0.33 -28.75
CA LYS A 197 1.05 0.61 -28.00
C LYS A 197 1.40 -0.52 -27.02
N VAL A 198 0.41 -1.06 -26.28
CA VAL A 198 0.62 -2.20 -25.37
C VAL A 198 1.05 -3.46 -26.12
N VAL A 199 0.40 -3.76 -27.26
CA VAL A 199 0.74 -4.91 -28.11
C VAL A 199 2.15 -4.76 -28.69
N ASP A 200 2.51 -3.57 -29.17
CA ASP A 200 3.84 -3.29 -29.73
C ASP A 200 4.94 -3.43 -28.67
N GLN A 201 4.72 -2.92 -27.48
CA GLN A 201 5.66 -3.09 -26.36
C GLN A 201 5.84 -4.56 -26.00
N ARG A 202 4.73 -5.33 -25.96
CA ARG A 202 4.81 -6.77 -25.69
C ARG A 202 5.55 -7.51 -26.80
N THR A 203 5.27 -7.21 -28.04
CA THR A 203 5.95 -7.80 -29.21
C THR A 203 7.45 -7.47 -29.19
N SER A 204 7.81 -6.24 -28.84
CA SER A 204 9.21 -5.83 -28.73
C SER A 204 9.95 -6.60 -27.64
N PHE A 205 9.31 -6.80 -26.49
CA PHE A 205 9.85 -7.62 -25.40
C PHE A 205 9.99 -9.09 -25.83
N ASP A 206 8.97 -9.68 -26.50
CA ASP A 206 9.01 -11.08 -26.91
C ASP A 206 10.11 -11.35 -27.98
N ASN A 207 10.43 -10.36 -28.82
CA ASN A 207 11.47 -10.47 -29.85
C ASN A 207 12.89 -10.30 -29.28
N ASP A 208 13.09 -9.41 -28.32
CA ASP A 208 14.39 -9.14 -27.69
C ASP A 208 14.21 -8.75 -26.21
N PRO A 209 14.01 -9.74 -25.29
CA PRO A 209 13.81 -9.47 -23.87
C PRO A 209 14.97 -8.74 -23.19
N GLU A 210 16.22 -9.06 -23.58
CA GLU A 210 17.42 -8.45 -22.99
C GLU A 210 17.57 -6.98 -23.41
N GLY A 211 17.46 -6.71 -24.71
CA GLY A 211 17.53 -5.35 -25.23
C GLY A 211 16.42 -4.47 -24.71
N PHE A 212 15.18 -4.97 -24.66
CA PHE A 212 14.04 -4.25 -24.08
C PHE A 212 14.25 -3.94 -22.60
N THR A 213 14.71 -4.92 -21.83
CA THR A 213 14.97 -4.74 -20.39
C THR A 213 16.06 -3.69 -20.17
N ASN A 214 17.13 -3.70 -20.96
CA ASN A 214 18.22 -2.73 -20.86
C ASN A 214 17.73 -1.29 -21.12
N ILE A 215 16.86 -1.10 -22.11
CA ILE A 215 16.26 0.21 -22.40
C ILE A 215 15.38 0.69 -21.22
N MET A 216 14.65 -0.22 -20.59
CA MET A 216 13.76 0.11 -19.47
C MET A 216 14.50 0.31 -18.16
N ASN A 217 15.69 -0.27 -17.97
CA ASN A 217 16.48 -0.17 -16.74
C ASN A 217 16.85 1.28 -16.38
N GLU A 218 17.12 2.14 -17.37
CA GLU A 218 17.39 3.56 -17.11
C GLU A 218 16.17 4.24 -16.47
N LYS A 219 14.98 4.06 -17.07
CA LYS A 219 13.72 4.62 -16.54
C LYS A 219 13.37 4.06 -15.16
N GLN A 220 13.62 2.76 -14.97
CA GLN A 220 13.39 2.10 -13.69
C GLN A 220 14.31 2.68 -12.59
N SER A 221 15.59 2.92 -12.94
CA SER A 221 16.56 3.53 -12.00
C SER A 221 16.18 4.95 -11.63
N GLU A 222 15.73 5.77 -12.60
CA GLU A 222 15.22 7.12 -12.33
C GLU A 222 14.00 7.12 -11.39
N LEU A 223 13.08 6.20 -11.63
CA LEU A 223 11.89 6.06 -10.78
C LEU A 223 12.26 5.61 -9.37
N GLN A 224 13.19 4.66 -9.24
CA GLN A 224 13.71 4.20 -7.97
C GLN A 224 14.36 5.35 -7.17
N GLU A 225 15.18 6.15 -7.83
CA GLU A 225 15.81 7.32 -7.20
C GLU A 225 14.78 8.35 -6.72
N LYS A 226 13.76 8.65 -7.53
CA LYS A 226 12.64 9.51 -7.14
C LYS A 226 11.94 8.99 -5.88
N VAL A 227 11.68 7.69 -5.78
CA VAL A 227 11.05 7.09 -4.59
C VAL A 227 11.95 7.25 -3.36
N ILE A 228 13.25 6.97 -3.48
CA ILE A 228 14.22 7.11 -2.36
C ILE A 228 14.29 8.55 -1.87
N VAL A 229 14.37 9.50 -2.80
CA VAL A 229 14.42 10.94 -2.47
C VAL A 229 13.11 11.38 -1.80
N ALA A 230 11.96 10.92 -2.32
CA ALA A 230 10.65 11.21 -1.76
C ALA A 230 10.53 10.71 -0.31
N GLN A 231 10.93 9.47 -0.03
CA GLN A 231 10.92 8.92 1.33
C GLN A 231 11.75 9.76 2.31
N LYS A 232 12.95 10.20 1.90
CA LYS A 232 13.84 11.03 2.72
C LYS A 232 13.28 12.44 2.97
N ASN A 233 12.57 13.00 2.00
CA ASN A 233 12.06 14.37 2.06
C ASN A 233 10.64 14.47 2.61
N LEU A 234 9.90 13.38 2.71
CA LEU A 234 8.50 13.36 3.15
C LEU A 234 8.26 14.13 4.46
N SER A 235 9.18 14.02 5.42
CA SER A 235 9.06 14.71 6.72
C SER A 235 9.16 16.23 6.62
N LYS A 236 9.75 16.76 5.54
CA LYS A 236 9.93 18.19 5.29
C LYS A 236 8.71 18.81 4.60
N VAL A 237 7.92 18.00 3.90
CA VAL A 237 6.76 18.48 3.15
C VAL A 237 5.70 19.05 4.09
N LYS A 238 5.33 20.29 3.84
CA LYS A 238 4.30 21.01 4.58
C LYS A 238 2.99 21.02 3.81
N ILE A 239 1.90 21.12 4.54
CA ILE A 239 0.56 21.37 3.99
C ILE A 239 -0.02 22.55 4.75
N ASP A 240 -0.55 23.51 4.03
CA ASP A 240 -1.17 24.70 4.61
C ASP A 240 -2.43 24.37 5.39
N ASP A 241 -2.74 25.18 6.40
CA ASP A 241 -3.93 25.00 7.23
C ASP A 241 -5.22 25.25 6.45
N ASP A 242 -5.23 26.18 5.50
CA ASP A 242 -6.38 26.42 4.63
C ASP A 242 -6.67 25.19 3.74
N LEU A 243 -5.61 24.57 3.21
CA LEU A 243 -5.75 23.35 2.40
C LEU A 243 -6.24 22.16 3.24
N ARG A 244 -5.80 22.04 4.50
CA ARG A 244 -6.33 21.04 5.44
C ARG A 244 -7.82 21.27 5.73
N LEU A 245 -8.20 22.52 5.91
CA LEU A 245 -9.60 22.90 6.13
C LEU A 245 -10.47 22.52 4.93
N ASN A 246 -9.98 22.78 3.70
CA ASN A 246 -10.67 22.40 2.48
C ASN A 246 -10.82 20.87 2.35
N ILE A 247 -9.78 20.08 2.67
CA ILE A 247 -9.88 18.61 2.70
C ILE A 247 -10.96 18.15 3.68
N SER A 248 -11.00 18.72 4.89
CA SER A 248 -12.00 18.39 5.90
C SER A 248 -13.40 18.85 5.50
N ALA A 249 -13.53 19.99 4.82
CA ALA A 249 -14.79 20.47 4.27
C ALA A 249 -15.36 19.51 3.20
N ILE A 250 -14.50 18.95 2.34
CA ILE A 250 -14.91 17.92 1.37
C ILE A 250 -15.38 16.65 2.06
N CYS A 251 -14.65 16.17 3.07
CA CYS A 251 -15.06 14.99 3.85
C CYS A 251 -16.42 15.22 4.54
N GLY A 252 -16.66 16.41 5.08
CA GLY A 252 -17.93 16.81 5.67
C GLY A 252 -19.08 16.91 4.65
N GLU A 253 -18.84 17.51 3.48
CA GLU A 253 -19.83 17.59 2.40
C GLU A 253 -20.26 16.21 1.88
N LEU A 254 -19.32 15.25 1.88
CA LEU A 254 -19.54 13.87 1.43
C LEU A 254 -20.08 12.94 2.51
N ASP A 255 -20.32 13.43 3.73
CA ASP A 255 -20.75 12.64 4.90
C ASP A 255 -19.84 11.40 5.13
N VAL A 256 -18.51 11.61 5.03
CA VAL A 256 -17.53 10.55 5.27
C VAL A 256 -17.45 10.23 6.76
N ASP A 257 -17.62 8.95 7.11
CA ASP A 257 -17.56 8.51 8.51
C ASP A 257 -16.14 8.63 9.09
N GLY A 258 -16.01 9.24 10.26
CA GLY A 258 -14.75 9.37 11.00
C GLY A 258 -13.73 10.32 10.35
N LEU A 259 -12.45 10.20 10.73
CA LEU A 259 -11.37 11.09 10.30
C LEU A 259 -10.34 10.40 9.38
N ARG A 260 -10.59 9.14 8.99
CA ARG A 260 -9.64 8.39 8.17
C ARG A 260 -9.51 8.99 6.77
N GLY A 261 -10.61 9.47 6.19
CA GLY A 261 -10.61 10.17 4.90
C GLY A 261 -9.69 11.39 4.91
N ASP A 262 -9.80 12.24 5.93
CA ASP A 262 -8.95 13.42 6.14
C ASP A 262 -7.47 13.03 6.25
N ILE A 263 -7.16 12.09 7.13
CA ILE A 263 -5.79 11.66 7.41
C ILE A 263 -5.13 11.07 6.16
N VAL A 264 -5.83 10.20 5.44
CA VAL A 264 -5.30 9.54 4.25
C VAL A 264 -5.09 10.55 3.12
N THR A 265 -6.06 11.45 2.87
CA THR A 265 -5.93 12.48 1.84
C THR A 265 -4.73 13.40 2.12
N ASN A 266 -4.57 13.87 3.37
CA ASN A 266 -3.42 14.66 3.78
C ASN A 266 -2.08 13.94 3.55
N ARG A 267 -1.97 12.66 3.94
CA ARG A 267 -0.75 11.85 3.76
C ARG A 267 -0.45 11.60 2.29
N SER A 268 -1.46 11.27 1.51
CA SER A 268 -1.31 10.98 0.08
C SER A 268 -0.90 12.24 -0.70
N ALA A 269 -1.46 13.41 -0.37
CA ALA A 269 -1.07 14.69 -0.96
C ALA A 269 0.38 15.06 -0.61
N LYS A 270 0.82 14.82 0.63
CA LYS A 270 2.23 14.99 0.99
C LYS A 270 3.15 14.02 0.26
N ALA A 271 2.73 12.78 0.09
CA ALA A 271 3.53 11.77 -0.59
C ALA A 271 3.73 12.10 -2.07
N ILE A 272 2.70 12.65 -2.75
CA ILE A 272 2.84 13.06 -4.16
C ILE A 272 3.72 14.31 -4.29
N ALA A 273 3.58 15.30 -3.41
CA ALA A 273 4.46 16.48 -3.40
C ALA A 273 5.93 16.07 -3.16
N ALA A 274 6.19 15.15 -2.23
CA ALA A 274 7.52 14.59 -1.99
C ALA A 274 8.07 13.86 -3.21
N PHE A 275 7.23 13.09 -3.91
CA PHE A 275 7.60 12.36 -5.13
C PHE A 275 7.99 13.28 -6.28
N GLU A 276 7.36 14.44 -6.35
CA GLU A 276 7.68 15.48 -7.33
C GLU A 276 8.80 16.45 -6.85
N GLY A 277 9.40 16.17 -5.70
CA GLY A 277 10.52 16.95 -5.16
C GLY A 277 10.13 18.32 -4.60
N ARG A 278 8.86 18.50 -4.22
CA ARG A 278 8.35 19.75 -3.65
C ARG A 278 8.24 19.67 -2.13
N ASP A 279 8.45 20.79 -1.46
CA ASP A 279 8.37 20.91 -0.02
C ASP A 279 6.99 21.37 0.49
N GLU A 280 6.08 21.72 -0.43
CA GLU A 280 4.72 22.18 -0.13
C GLU A 280 3.69 21.46 -0.99
N VAL A 281 2.55 21.15 -0.37
CA VAL A 281 1.39 20.54 -1.04
C VAL A 281 0.58 21.61 -1.75
N SER A 282 0.15 21.34 -2.98
CA SER A 282 -0.73 22.18 -3.78
C SER A 282 -2.15 21.64 -3.87
N ASP A 283 -3.08 22.45 -4.35
CA ASP A 283 -4.46 22.04 -4.65
C ASP A 283 -4.50 20.89 -5.67
N ASP A 284 -3.59 20.93 -6.68
CA ASP A 284 -3.48 19.87 -7.69
C ASP A 284 -3.07 18.52 -7.07
N ASP A 285 -2.25 18.51 -6.02
CA ASP A 285 -1.89 17.27 -5.32
C ASP A 285 -3.10 16.66 -4.64
N VAL A 286 -3.92 17.50 -4.00
CA VAL A 286 -5.17 17.05 -3.37
C VAL A 286 -6.12 16.53 -4.44
N ALA A 287 -6.29 17.24 -5.55
CA ALA A 287 -7.16 16.83 -6.67
C ALA A 287 -6.79 15.43 -7.19
N ARG A 288 -5.49 15.16 -7.36
CA ARG A 288 -4.96 13.87 -7.86
C ARG A 288 -5.19 12.69 -6.92
N VAL A 289 -5.21 12.90 -5.62
CA VAL A 289 -5.31 11.80 -4.64
C VAL A 289 -6.68 11.64 -4.01
N ILE A 290 -7.54 12.68 -4.06
CA ILE A 290 -8.76 12.71 -3.25
C ILE A 290 -9.76 11.63 -3.65
N THR A 291 -9.92 11.38 -4.95
CA THR A 291 -10.81 10.33 -5.45
C THR A 291 -10.36 8.96 -4.96
N CYS A 292 -9.06 8.66 -5.03
CA CYS A 292 -8.50 7.40 -4.55
C CYS A 292 -8.63 7.25 -3.02
N SER A 293 -8.62 8.37 -2.29
CA SER A 293 -8.71 8.39 -0.83
C SER A 293 -10.14 8.29 -0.31
N LEU A 294 -11.15 8.80 -1.04
CA LEU A 294 -12.52 8.98 -0.51
C LEU A 294 -13.58 8.12 -1.19
N ARG A 295 -13.45 7.75 -2.49
CA ARG A 295 -14.52 7.08 -3.25
C ARG A 295 -15.10 5.83 -2.57
N HIS A 296 -14.26 5.05 -1.90
CA HIS A 296 -14.64 3.81 -1.25
C HIS A 296 -15.21 3.99 0.17
N ARG A 297 -15.18 5.22 0.68
CA ARG A 297 -15.71 5.60 1.99
C ARG A 297 -17.12 6.16 1.92
N LEU A 298 -17.60 6.43 0.71
CA LEU A 298 -18.95 6.97 0.52
C LEU A 298 -20.00 5.89 0.73
N ARG A 299 -21.08 6.23 1.39
CA ARG A 299 -22.25 5.36 1.49
C ARG A 299 -22.85 5.15 0.11
N LYS A 300 -22.92 3.90 -0.32
CA LYS A 300 -23.60 3.54 -1.57
C LYS A 300 -25.11 3.61 -1.36
N ASP A 301 -25.79 4.50 -2.07
CA ASP A 301 -27.25 4.44 -2.20
C ASP A 301 -27.58 3.55 -3.40
N PRO A 302 -28.27 2.42 -3.22
CA PRO A 302 -28.63 1.51 -4.31
C PRO A 302 -29.51 2.16 -5.40
N LEU A 303 -30.13 3.28 -5.09
CA LEU A 303 -31.02 4.01 -6.01
C LEU A 303 -30.29 5.10 -6.80
N GLU A 304 -29.08 5.48 -6.40
CA GLU A 304 -28.30 6.49 -7.09
C GLU A 304 -27.48 5.90 -8.24
N GLN A 305 -27.58 6.53 -9.41
CA GLN A 305 -26.83 6.15 -10.62
C GLN A 305 -25.48 6.87 -10.74
N VAL A 306 -25.16 7.79 -9.82
CA VAL A 306 -23.93 8.60 -9.88
C VAL A 306 -22.77 7.82 -9.29
N ASP A 307 -21.66 7.71 -10.04
CA ASP A 307 -20.42 7.08 -9.55
C ASP A 307 -19.88 7.84 -8.32
N SER A 308 -19.43 7.07 -7.32
CA SER A 308 -18.81 7.62 -6.11
C SER A 308 -17.60 8.53 -6.42
N GLY A 309 -16.84 8.25 -7.48
CA GLY A 309 -15.75 9.11 -7.93
C GLY A 309 -16.22 10.48 -8.42
N GLU A 310 -17.32 10.51 -9.18
CA GLU A 310 -17.92 11.78 -9.63
C GLU A 310 -18.45 12.64 -8.49
N LYS A 311 -19.00 12.01 -7.43
CA LYS A 311 -19.43 12.74 -6.22
C LYS A 311 -18.25 13.43 -5.55
N VAL A 312 -17.11 12.74 -5.43
CA VAL A 312 -15.90 13.31 -4.84
C VAL A 312 -15.39 14.48 -5.66
N ILE A 313 -15.36 14.36 -6.99
CA ILE A 313 -14.95 15.44 -7.88
C ILE A 313 -15.86 16.66 -7.74
N LYS A 314 -17.18 16.46 -7.71
CA LYS A 314 -18.16 17.55 -7.53
C LYS A 314 -17.97 18.28 -6.19
N ALA A 315 -17.79 17.53 -5.10
CA ALA A 315 -17.53 18.12 -3.80
C ALA A 315 -16.20 18.91 -3.77
N PHE A 316 -15.15 18.37 -4.41
CA PHE A 316 -13.89 19.08 -4.57
C PHE A 316 -14.07 20.40 -5.33
N CYS A 317 -14.70 20.36 -6.52
CA CYS A 317 -14.93 21.56 -7.33
C CYS A 317 -15.76 22.62 -6.58
N LYS A 318 -16.75 22.19 -5.78
CA LYS A 318 -17.57 23.08 -4.96
C LYS A 318 -16.75 23.78 -3.87
N VAL A 319 -15.91 23.04 -3.14
CA VAL A 319 -15.11 23.59 -2.02
C VAL A 319 -13.97 24.48 -2.52
N PHE A 320 -13.34 24.12 -3.64
CA PHE A 320 -12.28 24.93 -4.24
C PHE A 320 -12.76 26.01 -5.20
N GLU A 321 -14.10 26.19 -5.35
CA GLU A 321 -14.73 27.18 -6.22
C GLU A 321 -14.26 27.10 -7.70
N ILE A 322 -14.06 25.86 -8.20
CA ILE A 322 -13.53 25.58 -9.53
C ILE A 322 -14.66 25.08 -10.45
N ASP A 323 -14.64 25.48 -11.73
CA ASP A 323 -15.61 24.99 -12.71
C ASP A 323 -15.35 23.50 -13.03
N GLU A 324 -16.40 22.67 -12.87
CA GLU A 324 -16.34 21.23 -13.06
C GLU A 324 -15.91 20.85 -14.48
N LYS A 325 -16.33 21.62 -15.50
CA LYS A 325 -16.06 21.30 -16.90
C LYS A 325 -14.63 21.58 -17.35
N GLU A 326 -13.96 22.58 -16.78
CA GLU A 326 -12.58 22.91 -17.11
C GLU A 326 -11.56 22.01 -16.43
N ASN A 327 -11.93 21.34 -15.35
CA ASN A 327 -11.00 20.56 -14.49
C ASN A 327 -11.20 19.05 -14.54
N LEU A 328 -12.24 18.53 -15.20
CA LEU A 328 -12.39 17.07 -15.41
C LEU A 328 -11.15 16.45 -16.08
N SER A 329 -10.47 17.19 -16.95
CA SER A 329 -9.21 16.77 -17.57
C SER A 329 -8.06 16.61 -16.55
N LYS A 330 -7.98 17.45 -15.53
CA LYS A 330 -6.94 17.36 -14.48
C LYS A 330 -7.10 16.09 -13.62
N PHE A 331 -8.34 15.66 -13.35
CA PHE A 331 -8.62 14.42 -12.63
C PHE A 331 -8.43 13.17 -13.49
N GLN A 332 -8.53 13.27 -14.80
CA GLN A 332 -8.30 12.20 -15.76
C GLN A 332 -6.83 12.08 -16.18
N LEU A 333 -6.11 13.19 -16.28
CA LEU A 333 -4.68 13.23 -16.64
C LEU A 333 -3.77 12.56 -15.61
N ALA A 334 -4.18 12.46 -14.37
CA ALA A 334 -3.43 11.73 -13.34
C ALA A 334 -3.33 10.21 -13.59
N ILE A 335 -4.07 9.68 -14.57
CA ILE A 335 -4.15 8.24 -14.87
C ILE A 335 -3.47 7.89 -16.21
N ASN A 336 -3.19 8.86 -17.09
CA ASN A 336 -2.86 8.60 -18.49
C ASN A 336 -1.48 9.09 -18.99
N GLU A 337 -0.64 9.72 -18.20
CA GLU A 337 0.59 10.35 -18.74
C GLU A 337 1.92 9.65 -18.40
N ASP A 338 1.92 8.47 -17.75
CA ASP A 338 3.19 7.75 -17.54
C ASP A 338 3.11 6.25 -17.85
#